data_d91bf6f73196f644dafe9524cffaffcd
#
_entry.id   d91bf6f73196f644dafe9524cffaffcd
#
_cell.length_a   1.000
_cell.length_b   1.000
_cell.length_c   1.000
_cell.angle_alpha   90.00
_cell.angle_beta   90.00
_cell.angle_gamma   90.00
#
_symmetry.space_group_name_H-M   'P 1'
#
loop_
_entity.id
_entity.type
_entity.pdbx_description
1 polymer ?
#
loop_
_entity_poly.entity_id
_entity_poly.type
_entity_poly.pdbx_seq_one_letter_code
_entity_poly.pdbx_strand_id
1 'polypeptide(L)'
;ICRKLYFLFPGDCFYLKLIYYLEMGKKLRLKNPKAFSEKLQWLKLYDRNPEYTKMVDKISAKRYVASMIGEKYIIPTLGVWDKVEDIEWETLPDKFVIKTSNGGGGGGVFICKDKSVLDIKSVSKKLNFALKSNIYQQYREWPYKNVKPRIIAEECLESEAETGLKDYKVFCCNGEPKLIKVNYDVETDYKSNW
;
A
#
# COMPACT_ATOMS: atom_id res chain seq x y z
N ILE A 1 -18.38 7.69 -2.90
CA ILE A 1 -18.96 7.94 -4.25
C ILE A 1 -18.13 8.99 -5.01
N CYS A 2 -17.72 10.10 -4.39
CA CYS A 2 -16.99 11.18 -5.09
C CYS A 2 -15.56 10.84 -5.52
N ARG A 3 -14.88 9.88 -4.90
CA ARG A 3 -13.48 9.55 -5.23
C ARG A 3 -13.28 8.93 -6.62
N LYS A 4 -14.33 8.39 -7.23
CA LYS A 4 -14.27 7.88 -8.62
C LYS A 4 -14.28 8.99 -9.68
N LEU A 5 -14.62 10.23 -9.29
CA LEU A 5 -14.69 11.39 -10.18
C LEU A 5 -13.45 12.28 -10.11
N TYR A 6 -12.32 11.75 -9.62
CA TYR A 6 -11.07 12.50 -9.45
C TYR A 6 -10.56 13.17 -10.74
N PHE A 7 -10.90 12.63 -11.90
CA PHE A 7 -10.50 13.16 -13.21
C PHE A 7 -11.19 14.49 -13.56
N LEU A 8 -12.34 14.79 -12.94
CA LEU A 8 -13.04 16.07 -13.13
C LEU A 8 -12.38 17.23 -12.37
N PHE A 9 -11.45 16.94 -11.47
CA PHE A 9 -10.84 17.94 -10.59
C PHE A 9 -9.32 17.97 -10.80
N PRO A 10 -8.82 18.79 -11.74
CA PRO A 10 -7.39 18.83 -12.06
C PRO A 10 -6.52 19.43 -10.93
N GLY A 11 -7.10 20.25 -10.06
CA GLY A 11 -6.38 20.90 -8.96
C GLY A 11 -6.43 20.15 -7.64
N ASP A 12 -5.27 19.70 -7.11
CA ASP A 12 -5.17 18.95 -5.86
C ASP A 12 -5.84 19.67 -4.68
N CYS A 13 -5.58 20.97 -4.56
CA CYS A 13 -6.10 21.77 -3.44
C CYS A 13 -7.63 21.83 -3.43
N PHE A 14 -8.23 22.04 -4.62
CA PHE A 14 -9.69 22.07 -4.74
C PHE A 14 -10.30 20.69 -4.44
N TYR A 15 -9.73 19.65 -5.03
CA TYR A 15 -10.16 18.27 -4.79
C TYR A 15 -10.13 17.91 -3.31
N LEU A 16 -9.02 18.19 -2.62
CA LEU A 16 -8.87 17.90 -1.19
C LEU A 16 -9.84 18.69 -0.32
N LYS A 17 -10.09 19.97 -0.64
CA LYS A 17 -11.11 20.78 0.07
C LYS A 17 -12.50 20.21 -0.09
N LEU A 18 -12.86 19.79 -1.30
CA LEU A 18 -14.17 19.21 -1.59
C LEU A 18 -14.36 17.88 -0.85
N ILE A 19 -13.42 16.95 -1.00
CA ILE A 19 -13.50 15.64 -0.33
C ILE A 19 -13.52 15.78 1.18
N TYR A 20 -12.67 16.65 1.73
CA TYR A 20 -12.64 16.91 3.16
C TYR A 20 -13.99 17.45 3.68
N TYR A 21 -14.61 18.37 2.92
CA TYR A 21 -15.93 18.89 3.28
C TYR A 21 -17.00 17.80 3.26
N LEU A 22 -17.00 16.95 2.23
CA LEU A 22 -17.97 15.87 2.09
C LEU A 22 -17.84 14.78 3.16
N GLU A 23 -16.59 14.49 3.60
CA GLU A 23 -16.33 13.45 4.59
C GLU A 23 -16.45 13.95 6.04
N MET A 24 -16.03 15.19 6.29
CA MET A 24 -15.92 15.72 7.65
C MET A 24 -17.03 16.73 8.00
N GLY A 25 -17.84 17.17 7.02
CA GLY A 25 -18.84 18.21 7.21
C GLY A 25 -18.25 19.59 7.54
N LYS A 26 -16.95 19.80 7.33
CA LYS A 26 -16.22 21.01 7.76
C LYS A 26 -15.30 21.52 6.64
N LYS A 27 -15.08 22.84 6.60
CA LYS A 27 -14.14 23.45 5.67
C LYS A 27 -12.70 23.09 6.05
N LEU A 28 -11.90 22.64 5.07
CA LEU A 28 -10.45 22.35 5.24
C LEU A 28 -9.66 23.66 5.45
N ARG A 29 -8.96 23.78 6.57
CA ARG A 29 -8.07 24.90 6.90
C ARG A 29 -6.62 24.55 6.59
N LEU A 30 -6.07 25.13 5.53
CA LEU A 30 -4.69 24.86 5.10
C LEU A 30 -3.68 25.91 5.59
N LYS A 31 -4.09 27.15 5.87
CA LYS A 31 -3.18 28.20 6.37
C LYS A 31 -2.68 27.92 7.78
N ASN A 32 -3.54 27.37 8.64
CA ASN A 32 -3.23 27.04 10.03
C ASN A 32 -3.97 25.76 10.44
N PRO A 33 -3.51 24.58 9.95
CA PRO A 33 -4.18 23.32 10.26
C PRO A 33 -4.00 22.97 11.74
N LYS A 34 -5.11 22.78 12.44
CA LYS A 34 -5.12 22.41 13.86
C LYS A 34 -5.40 20.94 14.07
N ALA A 35 -6.43 20.41 13.41
CA ALA A 35 -6.82 19.03 13.51
C ALA A 35 -5.80 18.13 12.75
N PHE A 36 -5.60 16.90 13.26
CA PHE A 36 -4.73 15.90 12.60
C PHE A 36 -5.14 15.67 11.14
N SER A 37 -6.45 15.55 10.88
CA SER A 37 -6.98 15.39 9.52
C SER A 37 -6.66 16.58 8.61
N GLU A 38 -6.64 17.81 9.11
CA GLU A 38 -6.23 19.01 8.34
C GLU A 38 -4.72 18.99 8.03
N LYS A 39 -3.89 18.59 9.02
CA LYS A 39 -2.45 18.45 8.87
C LYS A 39 -2.10 17.40 7.80
N LEU A 40 -2.81 16.27 7.76
CA LEU A 40 -2.63 15.25 6.72
C LEU A 40 -2.91 15.80 5.31
N GLN A 41 -3.97 16.62 5.14
CA GLN A 41 -4.25 17.23 3.83
C GLN A 41 -3.19 18.29 3.45
N TRP A 42 -2.67 19.01 4.44
CA TRP A 42 -1.57 19.95 4.24
C TRP A 42 -0.31 19.23 3.74
N LEU A 43 0.08 18.10 4.37
CA LEU A 43 1.22 17.29 3.96
C LEU A 43 1.08 16.80 2.50
N LYS A 44 -0.10 16.35 2.08
CA LYS A 44 -0.37 15.93 0.69
C LYS A 44 -0.08 17.03 -0.35
N LEU A 45 -0.24 18.30 0.04
CA LEU A 45 -0.05 19.44 -0.86
C LEU A 45 1.36 20.00 -0.83
N TYR A 46 2.01 20.02 0.32
CA TYR A 46 3.20 20.84 0.54
C TYR A 46 4.45 20.03 0.92
N ASP A 47 4.29 18.87 1.53
CA ASP A 47 5.42 18.00 1.88
C ASP A 47 5.72 17.03 0.71
N ARG A 48 6.66 17.41 -0.14
CA ARG A 48 6.95 16.73 -1.42
C ARG A 48 8.41 16.29 -1.49
N ASN A 49 8.83 15.48 -0.52
CA ASN A 49 10.15 14.87 -0.55
C ASN A 49 10.19 13.69 -1.56
N PRO A 50 11.07 13.72 -2.59
CA PRO A 50 11.20 12.63 -3.57
C PRO A 50 11.51 11.25 -2.96
N GLU A 51 12.17 11.20 -1.80
CA GLU A 51 12.46 9.94 -1.10
C GLU A 51 11.19 9.20 -0.71
N TYR A 52 10.09 9.90 -0.45
CA TYR A 52 8.81 9.26 -0.12
C TYR A 52 8.28 8.37 -1.25
N THR A 53 8.58 8.69 -2.51
CA THR A 53 8.20 7.84 -3.65
C THR A 53 8.90 6.48 -3.58
N LYS A 54 10.16 6.43 -3.14
CA LYS A 54 10.88 5.17 -2.93
C LYS A 54 10.29 4.37 -1.76
N MET A 55 9.83 5.05 -0.71
CA MET A 55 9.28 4.41 0.49
C MET A 55 7.88 3.82 0.27
N VAL A 56 7.08 4.36 -0.64
CA VAL A 56 5.72 3.85 -0.91
C VAL A 56 5.67 2.81 -2.03
N ASP A 57 6.66 2.77 -2.93
CA ASP A 57 6.81 1.68 -3.91
C ASP A 57 7.37 0.44 -3.22
N LYS A 58 6.57 -0.63 -3.16
CA LYS A 58 6.93 -1.85 -2.43
C LYS A 58 8.28 -2.46 -2.84
N ILE A 59 8.68 -2.29 -4.08
CA ILE A 59 9.95 -2.83 -4.59
C ILE A 59 11.13 -1.96 -4.15
N SER A 60 11.00 -0.65 -4.30
CA SER A 60 12.04 0.30 -3.89
C SER A 60 12.17 0.37 -2.37
N ALA A 61 11.05 0.27 -1.63
CA ALA A 61 11.04 0.23 -0.17
C ALA A 61 11.81 -0.98 0.37
N LYS A 62 11.68 -2.16 -0.24
CA LYS A 62 12.45 -3.35 0.16
C LYS A 62 13.95 -3.10 0.05
N ARG A 63 14.39 -2.55 -1.09
CA ARG A 63 15.82 -2.22 -1.31
C ARG A 63 16.30 -1.16 -0.31
N TYR A 64 15.49 -0.14 -0.07
CA TYR A 64 15.81 0.90 0.91
C TYR A 64 15.97 0.32 2.32
N VAL A 65 15.02 -0.48 2.79
CA VAL A 65 15.07 -1.10 4.11
C VAL A 65 16.25 -2.09 4.20
N ALA A 66 16.47 -2.92 3.16
CA ALA A 66 17.62 -3.83 3.11
C ALA A 66 18.95 -3.09 3.26
N SER A 67 19.11 -1.92 2.61
CA SER A 67 20.33 -1.11 2.73
C SER A 67 20.56 -0.52 4.13
N MET A 68 19.49 -0.33 4.92
CA MET A 68 19.55 0.27 6.25
C MET A 68 19.78 -0.76 7.38
N ILE A 69 19.10 -1.90 7.31
CA ILE A 69 19.08 -2.88 8.40
C ILE A 69 19.49 -4.30 7.97
N GLY A 70 19.72 -4.51 6.68
CA GLY A 70 20.17 -5.79 6.11
C GLY A 70 19.05 -6.62 5.48
N GLU A 71 19.43 -7.44 4.50
CA GLU A 71 18.52 -8.26 3.69
C GLU A 71 17.77 -9.33 4.49
N LYS A 72 18.32 -9.79 5.59
CA LYS A 72 17.70 -10.81 6.47
C LYS A 72 16.34 -10.40 7.06
N TYR A 73 16.03 -9.10 7.02
CA TYR A 73 14.75 -8.57 7.48
C TYR A 73 13.74 -8.36 6.35
N ILE A 74 14.10 -8.72 5.12
CA ILE A 74 13.28 -8.54 3.94
C ILE A 74 12.71 -9.90 3.52
N ILE A 75 11.40 -9.96 3.31
CA ILE A 75 10.76 -11.15 2.74
C ILE A 75 11.38 -11.40 1.36
N PRO A 76 11.89 -12.60 1.04
CA PRO A 76 12.48 -12.89 -0.25
C PRO A 76 11.55 -12.57 -1.42
N THR A 77 12.10 -11.97 -2.47
CA THR A 77 11.36 -11.66 -3.69
C THR A 77 11.55 -12.79 -4.68
N LEU A 78 10.45 -13.38 -5.14
CA LEU A 78 10.42 -14.47 -6.11
C LEU A 78 10.46 -13.97 -7.55
N GLY A 79 9.89 -12.77 -7.80
CA GLY A 79 9.92 -12.17 -9.12
C GLY A 79 9.31 -10.77 -9.15
N VAL A 80 9.65 -10.01 -10.19
CA VAL A 80 9.14 -8.67 -10.46
C VAL A 80 8.85 -8.53 -11.95
N TRP A 81 7.63 -8.09 -12.31
CA TRP A 81 7.20 -7.95 -13.70
C TRP A 81 6.48 -6.64 -13.94
N ASP A 82 6.61 -6.11 -15.15
CA ASP A 82 5.89 -4.91 -15.59
C ASP A 82 4.45 -5.23 -16.04
N LYS A 83 4.22 -6.44 -16.51
CA LYS A 83 2.92 -6.91 -17.04
C LYS A 83 2.56 -8.28 -16.47
N VAL A 84 1.27 -8.57 -16.43
CA VAL A 84 0.75 -9.86 -15.96
C VAL A 84 1.15 -11.00 -16.91
N GLU A 85 1.24 -10.70 -18.20
CA GLU A 85 1.60 -11.65 -19.25
C GLU A 85 3.05 -12.16 -19.14
N ASP A 86 3.91 -11.38 -18.46
CA ASP A 86 5.32 -11.72 -18.27
C ASP A 86 5.54 -12.64 -17.05
N ILE A 87 4.49 -12.93 -16.27
CA ILE A 87 4.60 -13.75 -15.06
C ILE A 87 4.85 -15.23 -15.45
N GLU A 88 5.97 -15.75 -15.01
CA GLU A 88 6.34 -17.16 -15.17
C GLU A 88 5.72 -17.99 -14.04
N TRP A 89 4.39 -18.21 -14.10
CA TRP A 89 3.62 -18.89 -13.06
C TRP A 89 4.18 -20.26 -12.67
N GLU A 90 4.77 -20.99 -13.61
CA GLU A 90 5.33 -22.33 -13.38
C GLU A 90 6.56 -22.29 -12.47
N THR A 91 7.31 -21.20 -12.48
CA THR A 91 8.52 -21.04 -11.66
C THR A 91 8.21 -20.65 -10.21
N LEU A 92 7.00 -20.19 -9.94
CA LEU A 92 6.59 -19.84 -8.58
C LEU A 92 6.37 -21.10 -7.73
N PRO A 93 6.71 -21.07 -6.42
CA PRO A 93 6.47 -22.19 -5.51
C PRO A 93 4.97 -22.42 -5.28
N ASP A 94 4.60 -23.47 -4.57
CA ASP A 94 3.19 -23.77 -4.26
C ASP A 94 2.53 -22.69 -3.41
N LYS A 95 3.33 -22.04 -2.54
CA LYS A 95 2.84 -20.97 -1.65
C LYS A 95 3.62 -19.69 -1.93
N PHE A 96 2.89 -18.63 -2.24
CA PHE A 96 3.48 -17.30 -2.48
C PHE A 96 2.45 -16.20 -2.26
N VAL A 97 2.94 -14.97 -2.15
CA VAL A 97 2.13 -13.75 -2.18
C VAL A 97 2.46 -12.97 -3.44
N ILE A 98 1.46 -12.62 -4.23
CA ILE A 98 1.64 -11.76 -5.41
C ILE A 98 0.81 -10.49 -5.26
N LYS A 99 1.41 -9.35 -5.58
CA LYS A 99 0.80 -8.04 -5.36
C LYS A 99 1.31 -6.98 -6.31
N THR A 100 0.60 -5.85 -6.42
CA THR A 100 1.10 -4.70 -7.17
C THR A 100 1.93 -3.77 -6.28
N SER A 101 3.00 -3.17 -6.83
CA SER A 101 3.94 -2.33 -6.09
C SER A 101 3.34 -0.98 -5.68
N ASN A 102 2.41 -0.47 -6.49
CA ASN A 102 1.74 0.82 -6.33
C ASN A 102 0.44 0.75 -5.51
N GLY A 103 0.04 -0.44 -5.05
CA GLY A 103 -1.25 -0.65 -4.38
C GLY A 103 -1.21 -0.30 -2.90
N GLY A 104 -2.37 0.12 -2.37
CA GLY A 104 -2.66 0.26 -0.93
C GLY A 104 -4.03 -0.34 -0.60
N GLY A 105 -4.29 -0.61 0.70
CA GLY A 105 -5.59 -1.07 1.16
C GLY A 105 -6.01 -2.49 0.71
N GLY A 106 -5.06 -3.36 0.38
CA GLY A 106 -5.30 -4.79 0.11
C GLY A 106 -5.87 -5.13 -1.28
N GLY A 107 -6.32 -4.16 -2.07
CA GLY A 107 -7.03 -4.40 -3.33
C GLY A 107 -6.23 -5.02 -4.48
N GLY A 108 -4.94 -5.23 -4.32
CA GLY A 108 -4.06 -5.85 -5.32
C GLY A 108 -3.10 -6.86 -4.71
N VAL A 109 -3.48 -7.50 -3.59
CA VAL A 109 -2.71 -8.54 -2.90
C VAL A 109 -3.43 -9.86 -3.01
N PHE A 110 -2.73 -10.91 -3.40
CA PHE A 110 -3.23 -12.28 -3.48
C PHE A 110 -2.27 -13.21 -2.76
N ILE A 111 -2.81 -14.00 -1.85
CA ILE A 111 -2.10 -15.04 -1.12
C ILE A 111 -2.46 -16.36 -1.77
N CYS A 112 -1.47 -17.02 -2.36
CA CYS A 112 -1.58 -18.38 -2.87
C CYS A 112 -1.12 -19.34 -1.77
N LYS A 113 -2.02 -20.19 -1.28
CA LYS A 113 -1.71 -21.24 -0.30
C LYS A 113 -1.52 -22.60 -0.96
N ASP A 114 -2.00 -22.76 -2.18
CA ASP A 114 -1.88 -23.96 -3.00
C ASP A 114 -2.00 -23.57 -4.48
N LYS A 115 -0.89 -23.71 -5.21
CA LYS A 115 -0.83 -23.37 -6.64
C LYS A 115 -1.69 -24.28 -7.50
N SER A 116 -1.91 -25.52 -7.10
CA SER A 116 -2.67 -26.50 -7.88
C SER A 116 -4.14 -26.10 -8.09
N VAL A 117 -4.71 -25.31 -7.16
CA VAL A 117 -6.09 -24.82 -7.21
C VAL A 117 -6.17 -23.33 -7.58
N LEU A 118 -5.06 -22.70 -7.98
CA LEU A 118 -5.01 -21.29 -8.30
C LEU A 118 -5.73 -20.97 -9.61
N ASP A 119 -6.77 -20.14 -9.56
CA ASP A 119 -7.39 -19.56 -10.76
C ASP A 119 -6.53 -18.40 -11.29
N ILE A 120 -5.51 -18.75 -12.09
CA ILE A 120 -4.59 -17.79 -12.71
C ILE A 120 -5.35 -16.73 -13.53
N LYS A 121 -6.44 -17.08 -14.21
CA LYS A 121 -7.21 -16.12 -15.00
C LYS A 121 -7.87 -15.06 -14.13
N SER A 122 -8.46 -15.47 -13.01
CA SER A 122 -9.07 -14.54 -12.05
C SER A 122 -8.03 -13.64 -11.40
N VAL A 123 -6.91 -14.19 -10.95
CA VAL A 123 -5.80 -13.43 -10.34
C VAL A 123 -5.23 -12.43 -11.36
N SER A 124 -4.94 -12.87 -12.59
CA SER A 124 -4.44 -12.02 -13.68
C SER A 124 -5.36 -10.84 -13.98
N LYS A 125 -6.68 -11.08 -14.03
CA LYS A 125 -7.67 -10.01 -14.24
C LYS A 125 -7.63 -8.98 -13.12
N LYS A 126 -7.54 -9.43 -11.88
CA LYS A 126 -7.49 -8.55 -10.71
C LYS A 126 -6.17 -7.78 -10.63
N LEU A 127 -5.02 -8.41 -10.92
CA LEU A 127 -3.71 -7.73 -11.00
C LEU A 127 -3.71 -6.66 -12.10
N ASN A 128 -4.23 -6.97 -13.30
CA ASN A 128 -4.37 -5.99 -14.39
C ASN A 128 -5.26 -4.80 -14.00
N PHE A 129 -6.31 -5.03 -13.22
CA PHE A 129 -7.13 -3.95 -12.69
C PHE A 129 -6.36 -3.12 -11.64
N ALA A 130 -5.64 -3.78 -10.73
CA ALA A 130 -4.86 -3.12 -9.67
C ALA A 130 -3.68 -2.31 -10.24
N LEU A 131 -3.02 -2.76 -11.30
CA LEU A 131 -1.96 -1.99 -11.99
C LEU A 131 -2.46 -0.64 -12.54
N LYS A 132 -3.74 -0.58 -12.97
CA LYS A 132 -4.37 0.65 -13.45
C LYS A 132 -4.81 1.58 -12.31
N SER A 133 -4.80 1.10 -11.07
CA SER A 133 -5.18 1.91 -9.92
C SER A 133 -4.11 2.97 -9.63
N ASN A 134 -4.53 4.19 -9.33
CA ASN A 134 -3.63 5.28 -9.00
C ASN A 134 -4.07 5.95 -7.70
N ILE A 135 -3.31 5.68 -6.63
CA ILE A 135 -3.58 6.21 -5.28
C ILE A 135 -3.50 7.75 -5.28
N TYR A 136 -2.52 8.32 -5.98
CA TYR A 136 -2.43 9.77 -6.09
C TYR A 136 -3.69 10.38 -6.71
N GLN A 137 -4.21 9.81 -7.76
CA GLN A 137 -5.44 10.31 -8.38
C GLN A 137 -6.63 10.26 -7.42
N GLN A 138 -6.75 9.18 -6.65
CA GLN A 138 -7.89 8.96 -5.75
C GLN A 138 -7.80 9.74 -4.45
N TYR A 139 -6.60 9.88 -3.87
CA TYR A 139 -6.40 10.41 -2.51
C TYR A 139 -5.47 11.62 -2.47
N ARG A 140 -4.89 12.01 -3.61
CA ARG A 140 -3.88 13.07 -3.72
C ARG A 140 -2.67 12.85 -2.80
N GLU A 141 -2.32 11.59 -2.56
CA GLU A 141 -1.10 11.24 -1.84
C GLU A 141 0.09 11.37 -2.78
N TRP A 142 0.80 12.50 -2.66
CA TRP A 142 1.88 12.87 -3.58
C TRP A 142 2.97 11.82 -3.76
N PRO A 143 3.39 11.04 -2.73
CA PRO A 143 4.42 10.01 -2.89
C PRO A 143 4.11 8.99 -3.99
N TYR A 144 2.82 8.68 -4.22
CA TYR A 144 2.38 7.72 -5.24
C TYR A 144 2.31 8.29 -6.66
N LYS A 145 2.52 9.60 -6.83
CA LYS A 145 2.33 10.27 -8.14
C LYS A 145 3.19 9.67 -9.24
N ASN A 146 4.44 9.35 -8.92
CA ASN A 146 5.45 8.91 -9.87
C ASN A 146 5.88 7.44 -9.65
N VAL A 147 5.12 6.67 -8.87
CA VAL A 147 5.39 5.23 -8.71
C VAL A 147 5.04 4.52 -10.01
N LYS A 148 6.02 3.81 -10.59
CA LYS A 148 5.78 2.92 -11.74
C LYS A 148 5.03 1.67 -11.25
N PRO A 149 3.81 1.41 -11.72
CA PRO A 149 3.10 0.19 -11.34
C PRO A 149 3.84 -1.04 -11.83
N ARG A 150 4.09 -1.99 -10.93
CA ARG A 150 4.71 -3.29 -11.24
C ARG A 150 4.06 -4.38 -10.38
N ILE A 151 4.30 -5.62 -10.74
CA ILE A 151 3.90 -6.80 -9.98
C ILE A 151 5.13 -7.32 -9.26
N ILE A 152 4.95 -7.75 -8.02
CA ILE A 152 5.98 -8.41 -7.22
C ILE A 152 5.39 -9.69 -6.62
N ALA A 153 6.11 -10.80 -6.74
CA ALA A 153 5.85 -12.01 -5.98
C ALA A 153 6.90 -12.17 -4.87
N GLU A 154 6.43 -12.63 -3.72
CA GLU A 154 7.22 -12.81 -2.51
C GLU A 154 6.92 -14.17 -1.88
N GLU A 155 7.86 -14.68 -1.08
CA GLU A 155 7.59 -15.85 -0.25
C GLU A 155 6.38 -15.62 0.66
N CYS A 156 5.57 -16.66 0.83
CA CYS A 156 4.44 -16.64 1.75
C CYS A 156 4.96 -16.84 3.17
N LEU A 157 4.77 -15.85 4.03
CA LEU A 157 5.03 -16.02 5.45
C LEU A 157 3.93 -16.87 6.07
N GLU A 158 4.30 -17.87 6.83
CA GLU A 158 3.40 -18.69 7.64
C GLU A 158 3.78 -18.54 9.11
N SER A 159 2.80 -18.64 9.98
CA SER A 159 3.01 -18.68 11.43
C SER A 159 2.53 -20.02 11.95
N GLU A 160 3.38 -20.69 12.74
CA GLU A 160 3.00 -21.90 13.49
C GLU A 160 2.17 -21.57 14.73
N ALA A 161 2.07 -20.29 15.10
CA ALA A 161 1.31 -19.86 16.27
C ALA A 161 -0.20 -19.95 15.99
N GLU A 162 -0.98 -20.40 16.98
CA GLU A 162 -2.46 -20.45 16.92
C GLU A 162 -3.10 -19.08 16.59
N THR A 163 -2.41 -17.98 16.92
CA THR A 163 -2.85 -16.61 16.65
C THR A 163 -2.54 -16.11 15.23
N GLY A 164 -1.99 -16.98 14.36
CA GLY A 164 -1.60 -16.61 13.01
C GLY A 164 -0.50 -15.52 12.93
N LEU A 165 -0.40 -14.86 11.77
CA LEU A 165 0.53 -13.74 11.58
C LEU A 165 0.08 -12.50 12.35
N LYS A 166 1.05 -11.84 12.99
CA LYS A 166 0.85 -10.56 13.68
C LYS A 166 1.35 -9.39 12.82
N ASP A 167 0.54 -8.36 12.70
CA ASP A 167 0.91 -7.09 12.06
C ASP A 167 1.20 -6.03 13.13
N TYR A 168 2.45 -5.57 13.19
CA TYR A 168 2.90 -4.55 14.13
C TYR A 168 2.93 -3.18 13.44
N LYS A 169 2.08 -2.26 13.90
CA LYS A 169 2.09 -0.87 13.43
C LYS A 169 2.75 0.02 14.47
N VAL A 170 3.95 0.49 14.15
CA VAL A 170 4.71 1.39 15.02
C VAL A 170 4.42 2.83 14.64
N PHE A 171 3.83 3.59 15.54
CA PHE A 171 3.56 5.01 15.36
C PHE A 171 4.76 5.81 15.85
N CYS A 172 5.41 6.51 14.92
CA CYS A 172 6.59 7.32 15.20
C CYS A 172 6.25 8.82 15.17
N CYS A 173 6.81 9.58 16.09
CA CYS A 173 6.75 11.04 16.10
C CYS A 173 8.19 11.59 16.13
N ASN A 174 8.55 12.39 15.11
CA ASN A 174 9.90 12.92 14.95
C ASN A 174 11.02 11.83 14.99
N GLY A 175 10.75 10.68 14.33
CA GLY A 175 11.70 9.57 14.28
C GLY A 175 11.68 8.64 15.51
N GLU A 176 10.96 8.98 16.58
CA GLU A 176 10.87 8.17 17.79
C GLU A 176 9.60 7.33 17.82
N PRO A 177 9.68 6.02 18.10
CA PRO A 177 8.50 5.17 18.31
C PRO A 177 7.77 5.59 19.60
N LYS A 178 6.47 5.85 19.50
CA LYS A 178 5.63 6.29 20.65
C LYS A 178 4.54 5.30 21.01
N LEU A 179 4.04 4.54 20.04
CA LEU A 179 2.95 3.59 20.23
C LEU A 179 3.11 2.42 19.28
N ILE A 180 2.81 1.21 19.73
CA ILE A 180 2.75 0.01 18.91
C ILE A 180 1.33 -0.55 18.98
N LYS A 181 0.70 -0.67 17.82
CA LYS A 181 -0.55 -1.40 17.65
C LYS A 181 -0.24 -2.78 17.09
N VAL A 182 -0.74 -3.83 17.73
CA VAL A 182 -0.61 -5.20 17.25
C VAL A 182 -1.97 -5.68 16.75
N ASN A 183 -2.00 -6.15 15.50
CA ASN A 183 -3.18 -6.77 14.93
C ASN A 183 -2.95 -8.29 14.86
N TYR A 184 -3.94 -9.05 15.31
CA TYR A 184 -3.94 -10.51 15.31
C TYR A 184 -4.89 -11.02 14.23
N ASP A 185 -4.74 -12.27 13.84
CA ASP A 185 -5.65 -12.98 12.93
C ASP A 185 -5.91 -12.22 11.62
N VAL A 186 -4.84 -11.64 11.05
CA VAL A 186 -4.90 -10.78 9.85
C VAL A 186 -5.50 -11.52 8.64
N GLU A 187 -5.50 -12.86 8.68
CA GLU A 187 -5.99 -13.70 7.58
C GLU A 187 -7.49 -14.04 7.68
N THR A 188 -8.07 -14.05 8.87
CA THR A 188 -9.45 -14.54 9.07
C THR A 188 -10.38 -13.50 9.66
N ASP A 189 -9.95 -12.78 10.69
CA ASP A 189 -10.81 -11.80 11.37
C ASP A 189 -9.94 -10.72 12.02
N TYR A 190 -10.04 -9.50 11.57
CA TYR A 190 -9.11 -8.41 11.93
C TYR A 190 -9.33 -7.96 13.38
N LYS A 191 -8.64 -8.59 14.34
CA LYS A 191 -8.64 -8.15 15.73
C LYS A 191 -7.45 -7.23 16.01
N SER A 192 -7.66 -6.15 16.73
CA SER A 192 -6.59 -5.20 17.05
C SER A 192 -6.59 -4.82 18.52
N ASN A 193 -5.40 -4.80 19.12
CA ASN A 193 -5.13 -4.24 20.44
C ASN A 193 -4.25 -3.00 20.31
N TRP A 194 -4.52 -2.01 21.16
CA TRP A 194 -3.76 -0.75 21.24
C TRP A 194 -2.79 -0.80 22.41
#